data_161af01eb1396997491d7df42cb58b2f
#
_entry.id   161af01eb1396997491d7df42cb58b2f
#
_cell.length_a   1.000
_cell.length_b   1.000
_cell.length_c   1.000
_cell.angle_alpha   90.00
_cell.angle_beta   90.00
_cell.angle_gamma   90.00
#
_symmetry.space_group_name_H-M   'P 1'
#
loop_
_entity.id
_entity.type
_entity.pdbx_description
1 polymer ?
#
loop_
_entity_poly.entity_id
_entity_poly.type
_entity_poly.pdbx_seq_one_letter_code
_entity_poly.pdbx_strand_id
1 'polypeptide(L)'
;MEYWFYIIVVLIIFFIIELIFRSIIFSVNKKFQWLIIDKDELPILSETALKKFISHGFDKELGWSRKANTSHEETGKSNQITKWTINSKTARTNPSFDELDSKISCYGDSFTFCRQVNDNETWEHFLSKLLDTNVLNFGVGNHGIDQSLLRLKRDFPRHKTDTVILTVVPDTISRIVSVWKHYYEYGNTFGFKPRFVLKNNELRLIKNPIDDESKFYRYRDFLDEIRNNDFFYGKKFRKEKISFPYSVTVLKNARRNLSIIYWVYKINNLKKQNKDISAISWNP
;
A
#
# COMPACT_ATOMS: atom_id res chain seq x y z
N MET A 1 -2.88 8.10 -57.77
CA MET A 1 -3.95 8.70 -56.93
C MET A 1 -4.64 7.68 -56.05
N GLU A 2 -4.89 6.47 -56.48
CA GLU A 2 -5.67 5.46 -55.73
C GLU A 2 -5.04 5.05 -54.36
N TYR A 3 -3.72 4.88 -54.28
CA TYR A 3 -3.10 4.47 -53.00
C TYR A 3 -3.27 5.49 -51.89
N TRP A 4 -3.22 6.78 -52.18
CA TRP A 4 -3.41 7.83 -51.16
C TRP A 4 -4.84 7.85 -50.65
N PHE A 5 -5.82 7.52 -51.49
CA PHE A 5 -7.20 7.39 -51.06
C PHE A 5 -7.39 6.29 -50.04
N TYR A 6 -6.82 5.08 -50.29
CA TYR A 6 -6.89 3.97 -49.33
C TYR A 6 -6.18 4.30 -48.00
N ILE A 7 -5.03 4.97 -48.03
CA ILE A 7 -4.32 5.42 -46.84
C ILE A 7 -5.21 6.37 -46.01
N ILE A 8 -5.84 7.34 -46.64
CA ILE A 8 -6.75 8.30 -46.00
C ILE A 8 -7.93 7.57 -45.38
N VAL A 9 -8.55 6.64 -46.08
CA VAL A 9 -9.68 5.85 -45.57
C VAL A 9 -9.26 5.05 -44.34
N VAL A 10 -8.10 4.37 -44.37
CA VAL A 10 -7.56 3.61 -43.23
C VAL A 10 -7.32 4.52 -42.03
N LEU A 11 -6.74 5.70 -42.23
CA LEU A 11 -6.52 6.67 -41.17
C LEU A 11 -7.83 7.15 -40.55
N ILE A 12 -8.85 7.44 -41.37
CA ILE A 12 -10.19 7.87 -40.89
C ILE A 12 -10.81 6.74 -40.03
N ILE A 13 -10.78 5.50 -40.52
CA ILE A 13 -11.30 4.33 -39.76
C ILE A 13 -10.55 4.19 -38.43
N PHE A 14 -9.23 4.30 -38.45
CA PHE A 14 -8.42 4.24 -37.24
C PHE A 14 -8.84 5.32 -36.23
N PHE A 15 -8.98 6.57 -36.64
CA PHE A 15 -9.38 7.65 -35.75
C PHE A 15 -10.80 7.48 -35.23
N ILE A 16 -11.74 6.97 -36.03
CA ILE A 16 -13.10 6.65 -35.58
C ILE A 16 -13.05 5.57 -34.48
N ILE A 17 -12.28 4.51 -34.68
CA ILE A 17 -12.08 3.45 -33.68
C ILE A 17 -11.51 4.04 -32.39
N GLU A 18 -10.50 4.86 -32.48
CA GLU A 18 -9.88 5.51 -31.30
C GLU A 18 -10.84 6.42 -30.55
N LEU A 19 -11.70 7.17 -31.25
CA LEU A 19 -12.76 7.98 -30.64
C LEU A 19 -13.79 7.11 -29.90
N ILE A 20 -14.19 5.98 -30.48
CA ILE A 20 -15.09 5.03 -29.84
C ILE A 20 -14.47 4.50 -28.55
N PHE A 21 -13.22 4.00 -28.61
CA PHE A 21 -12.53 3.49 -27.43
C PHE A 21 -12.34 4.56 -26.36
N ARG A 22 -11.96 5.79 -26.75
CA ARG A 22 -11.88 6.93 -25.82
C ARG A 22 -13.22 7.19 -25.11
N SER A 23 -14.32 7.18 -25.85
CA SER A 23 -15.65 7.40 -25.31
C SER A 23 -16.07 6.30 -24.34
N ILE A 24 -15.76 5.04 -24.67
CA ILE A 24 -15.99 3.88 -23.79
C ILE A 24 -15.18 4.04 -22.49
N ILE A 25 -13.89 4.34 -22.60
CA ILE A 25 -13.00 4.53 -21.45
C ILE A 25 -13.53 5.64 -20.55
N PHE A 26 -13.89 6.80 -21.12
CA PHE A 26 -14.43 7.93 -20.36
C PHE A 26 -15.71 7.56 -19.61
N SER A 27 -16.61 6.84 -20.26
CA SER A 27 -17.87 6.39 -19.65
C SER A 27 -17.66 5.36 -18.55
N VAL A 28 -16.73 4.41 -18.77
CA VAL A 28 -16.40 3.35 -17.82
C VAL A 28 -15.64 3.91 -16.63
N ASN A 29 -14.66 4.79 -16.84
CA ASN A 29 -13.86 5.37 -15.76
C ASN A 29 -14.66 6.23 -14.80
N LYS A 30 -15.71 6.90 -15.28
CA LYS A 30 -16.62 7.64 -14.39
C LYS A 30 -17.21 6.75 -13.28
N LYS A 31 -17.44 5.47 -13.58
CA LYS A 31 -18.06 4.50 -12.67
C LYS A 31 -17.06 3.47 -12.10
N PHE A 32 -16.02 3.13 -12.85
CA PHE A 32 -15.09 2.03 -12.55
C PHE A 32 -13.62 2.47 -12.73
N GLN A 33 -13.19 3.48 -11.96
CA GLN A 33 -11.83 4.08 -12.03
C GLN A 33 -10.69 3.07 -11.82
N TRP A 34 -10.98 1.92 -11.27
CA TRP A 34 -10.03 0.84 -10.97
C TRP A 34 -9.76 -0.09 -12.17
N LEU A 35 -10.53 -0.01 -13.25
CA LEU A 35 -10.32 -0.86 -14.43
C LEU A 35 -9.06 -0.47 -15.19
N ILE A 36 -8.91 0.81 -15.48
CA ILE A 36 -7.76 1.37 -16.19
C ILE A 36 -7.41 2.69 -15.54
N ILE A 37 -6.13 2.95 -15.31
CA ILE A 37 -5.64 4.20 -14.73
C ILE A 37 -5.63 5.27 -15.82
N ASP A 38 -6.56 6.23 -15.76
CA ASP A 38 -6.63 7.36 -16.69
C ASP A 38 -5.81 8.57 -16.26
N LYS A 39 -5.46 8.61 -14.98
CA LYS A 39 -4.77 9.76 -14.39
C LYS A 39 -3.27 9.65 -14.49
N ASP A 40 -2.67 10.82 -14.45
CA ASP A 40 -1.24 11.00 -14.46
C ASP A 40 -0.57 10.16 -13.35
N GLU A 41 0.58 9.66 -13.68
CA GLU A 41 1.50 9.04 -12.74
C GLU A 41 2.11 10.07 -11.75
N LEU A 42 1.83 11.36 -11.94
CA LEU A 42 2.34 12.49 -11.18
C LEU A 42 1.23 13.17 -10.38
N PRO A 43 0.70 12.51 -9.33
CA PRO A 43 -0.38 13.09 -8.56
C PRO A 43 0.05 14.39 -7.89
N ILE A 44 -0.89 15.34 -7.82
CA ILE A 44 -0.72 16.54 -6.99
C ILE A 44 -0.95 16.10 -5.54
N LEU A 45 0.08 16.27 -4.71
CA LEU A 45 -0.03 15.96 -3.29
C LEU A 45 -0.87 17.04 -2.59
N SER A 46 -1.94 16.63 -1.94
CA SER A 46 -2.74 17.56 -1.12
C SER A 46 -1.90 18.04 0.07
N GLU A 47 -1.72 19.35 0.20
CA GLU A 47 -0.91 19.94 1.28
C GLU A 47 -1.47 19.61 2.66
N THR A 48 -2.80 19.68 2.84
CA THR A 48 -3.45 19.34 4.10
C THR A 48 -3.24 17.87 4.48
N ALA A 49 -3.39 16.96 3.50
CA ALA A 49 -3.17 15.53 3.72
C ALA A 49 -1.68 15.22 3.97
N LEU A 50 -0.77 15.94 3.29
CA LEU A 50 0.67 15.81 3.50
C LEU A 50 1.06 16.27 4.91
N LYS A 51 0.62 17.44 5.38
CA LYS A 51 0.85 17.91 6.74
C LYS A 51 0.35 16.93 7.80
N LYS A 52 -0.85 16.37 7.57
CA LYS A 52 -1.38 15.32 8.44
C LYS A 52 -0.53 14.05 8.43
N PHE A 53 -0.07 13.61 7.26
CA PHE A 53 0.81 12.44 7.14
C PHE A 53 2.15 12.67 7.86
N ILE A 54 2.78 13.83 7.66
CA ILE A 54 4.05 14.20 8.29
C ILE A 54 3.93 14.20 9.81
N SER A 55 2.89 14.84 10.35
CA SER A 55 2.70 14.96 11.80
C SER A 55 2.39 13.64 12.50
N HIS A 56 1.73 12.69 11.80
CA HIS A 56 1.24 11.47 12.43
C HIS A 56 1.98 10.19 12.04
N GLY A 57 2.70 10.20 10.91
CA GLY A 57 3.20 8.94 10.39
C GLY A 57 4.49 8.97 9.60
N PHE A 58 4.99 10.10 9.12
CA PHE A 58 6.22 10.13 8.32
C PHE A 58 7.43 9.65 9.13
N ASP A 59 8.20 8.76 8.51
CA ASP A 59 9.48 8.24 9.03
C ASP A 59 10.50 8.26 7.89
N LYS A 60 11.60 8.97 8.08
CA LYS A 60 12.63 9.17 7.05
C LYS A 60 13.28 7.87 6.56
N GLU A 61 13.43 6.88 7.43
CA GLU A 61 14.07 5.61 7.10
C GLU A 61 13.07 4.60 6.55
N LEU A 62 11.93 4.48 7.22
CA LEU A 62 10.92 3.45 6.92
C LEU A 62 9.85 3.93 5.93
N GLY A 63 9.79 5.24 5.64
CA GLY A 63 8.72 5.88 4.88
C GLY A 63 7.55 6.28 5.78
N TRP A 64 7.06 5.39 6.61
CA TRP A 64 6.05 5.70 7.64
C TRP A 64 6.21 4.78 8.86
N SER A 65 5.78 5.30 10.01
CA SER A 65 5.78 4.58 11.28
C SER A 65 4.73 5.19 12.22
N ARG A 66 4.65 4.70 13.44
CA ARG A 66 3.82 5.29 14.48
C ARG A 66 4.63 6.28 15.32
N LYS A 67 4.02 7.41 15.67
CA LYS A 67 4.62 8.42 16.54
C LYS A 67 4.33 8.10 18.00
N ALA A 68 5.33 8.28 18.87
CA ALA A 68 5.16 8.09 20.31
C ALA A 68 4.11 9.02 20.89
N ASN A 69 3.45 8.59 21.97
CA ASN A 69 2.47 9.35 22.73
C ASN A 69 1.30 9.88 21.88
N THR A 70 0.83 9.06 20.94
CA THR A 70 -0.33 9.39 20.09
C THR A 70 -1.49 8.44 20.36
N SER A 71 -2.71 8.96 20.20
CA SER A 71 -3.93 8.17 20.25
C SER A 71 -4.75 8.35 18.99
N HIS A 72 -5.46 7.32 18.60
CA HIS A 72 -6.34 7.32 17.45
C HIS A 72 -7.66 6.66 17.76
N GLU A 73 -8.70 7.17 17.13
CA GLU A 73 -10.03 6.59 17.15
C GLU A 73 -10.49 6.39 15.72
N GLU A 74 -11.03 5.24 15.41
CA GLU A 74 -11.53 4.90 14.09
C GLU A 74 -12.92 4.27 14.19
N THR A 75 -13.84 4.76 13.38
CA THR A 75 -15.17 4.15 13.25
C THR A 75 -15.15 3.13 12.13
N GLY A 76 -15.35 1.87 12.45
CA GLY A 76 -15.45 0.77 11.48
C GLY A 76 -16.76 0.80 10.69
N LYS A 77 -16.86 -0.07 9.68
CA LYS A 77 -18.04 -0.16 8.79
C LYS A 77 -19.34 -0.50 9.53
N SER A 78 -19.26 -1.15 10.69
CA SER A 78 -20.39 -1.50 11.57
C SER A 78 -20.68 -0.45 12.62
N ASN A 79 -20.17 0.78 12.48
CA ASN A 79 -20.21 1.84 13.50
C ASN A 79 -19.49 1.47 14.83
N GLN A 80 -18.75 0.38 14.85
CA GLN A 80 -17.89 0.06 15.98
C GLN A 80 -16.75 1.04 16.07
N ILE A 81 -16.56 1.64 17.24
CA ILE A 81 -15.45 2.55 17.51
C ILE A 81 -14.28 1.72 18.04
N THR A 82 -13.14 1.83 17.39
CA THR A 82 -11.88 1.22 17.83
C THR A 82 -10.93 2.30 18.26
N LYS A 83 -10.37 2.19 19.46
CA LYS A 83 -9.35 3.10 20.01
C LYS A 83 -8.03 2.36 20.18
N TRP A 84 -6.97 3.01 19.75
CA TRP A 84 -5.62 2.52 19.99
C TRP A 84 -4.65 3.67 20.26
N THR A 85 -3.65 3.36 21.07
CA THR A 85 -2.66 4.33 21.51
C THR A 85 -1.25 3.81 21.30
N ILE A 86 -0.31 4.73 21.17
CA ILE A 86 1.11 4.45 21.01
C ILE A 86 1.84 5.02 22.21
N ASN A 87 2.56 4.18 22.92
CA ASN A 87 3.30 4.55 24.11
C ASN A 87 4.62 5.32 23.79
N SER A 88 5.36 5.71 24.82
CA SER A 88 6.63 6.42 24.68
C SER A 88 7.73 5.62 23.95
N LYS A 89 7.64 4.28 23.94
CA LYS A 89 8.57 3.39 23.24
C LYS A 89 8.22 3.25 21.74
N THR A 90 7.22 3.98 21.22
CA THR A 90 6.65 3.83 19.87
C THR A 90 5.97 2.47 19.61
N ALA A 91 5.77 1.68 20.65
CA ALA A 91 4.98 0.46 20.60
C ALA A 91 3.50 0.78 20.82
N ARG A 92 2.60 -0.09 20.33
CA ARG A 92 1.20 -0.02 20.71
C ARG A 92 1.08 -0.23 22.22
N THR A 93 0.28 0.59 22.90
CA THR A 93 0.03 0.47 24.33
C THR A 93 -0.54 -0.90 24.68
N ASN A 94 -0.03 -1.48 25.74
CA ASN A 94 -0.47 -2.76 26.26
C ASN A 94 -1.04 -2.55 27.68
N PRO A 95 -2.34 -2.23 27.81
CA PRO A 95 -2.94 -1.86 29.07
C PRO A 95 -2.66 -2.91 30.16
N SER A 96 -2.34 -2.44 31.37
CA SER A 96 -1.95 -3.24 32.54
C SER A 96 -0.57 -3.91 32.46
N PHE A 97 0.13 -3.88 31.31
CA PHE A 97 1.42 -4.55 31.13
C PHE A 97 2.56 -3.60 30.74
N ASP A 98 2.27 -2.36 30.29
CA ASP A 98 3.30 -1.44 29.78
C ASP A 98 4.43 -1.12 30.79
N GLU A 99 4.12 -1.18 32.09
CA GLU A 99 5.08 -0.93 33.18
C GLU A 99 5.88 -2.18 33.59
N LEU A 100 5.50 -3.35 33.08
CA LEU A 100 6.23 -4.60 33.36
C LEU A 100 7.44 -4.75 32.45
N ASP A 101 8.38 -5.57 32.87
CA ASP A 101 9.51 -5.98 32.04
C ASP A 101 9.02 -6.64 30.76
N SER A 102 9.64 -6.25 29.64
CA SER A 102 9.27 -6.73 28.33
C SER A 102 10.18 -7.88 27.90
N LYS A 103 9.66 -9.10 27.87
CA LYS A 103 10.42 -10.28 27.43
C LYS A 103 10.26 -10.60 25.95
N ILE A 104 9.22 -10.07 25.31
CA ILE A 104 8.89 -10.35 23.91
C ILE A 104 8.66 -9.03 23.19
N SER A 105 9.18 -8.93 21.96
CA SER A 105 8.85 -7.83 21.04
C SER A 105 8.40 -8.37 19.68
N CYS A 106 7.34 -7.77 19.14
CA CYS A 106 6.68 -8.20 17.92
C CYS A 106 6.83 -7.13 16.84
N TYR A 107 7.31 -7.52 15.66
CA TYR A 107 7.48 -6.66 14.50
C TYR A 107 6.70 -7.22 13.31
N GLY A 108 6.03 -6.37 12.56
CA GLY A 108 5.22 -6.81 11.44
C GLY A 108 4.36 -5.70 10.86
N ASP A 109 3.31 -6.11 10.18
CA ASP A 109 2.38 -5.23 9.49
C ASP A 109 1.09 -4.92 10.29
N SER A 110 -0.04 -4.79 9.59
CA SER A 110 -1.35 -4.52 10.20
C SER A 110 -1.89 -5.69 11.04
N PHE A 111 -1.47 -6.92 10.76
CA PHE A 111 -1.85 -8.10 11.55
C PHE A 111 -1.12 -8.14 12.90
N THR A 112 0.11 -7.66 12.95
CA THR A 112 0.82 -7.42 14.21
C THR A 112 0.25 -6.22 14.93
N PHE A 113 -0.05 -5.13 14.22
CA PHE A 113 -0.60 -3.93 14.83
C PHE A 113 -2.02 -4.11 15.36
N CYS A 114 -2.82 -5.03 14.81
CA CYS A 114 -4.20 -5.31 15.19
C CYS A 114 -5.13 -4.08 15.14
N ARG A 115 -5.08 -3.28 14.04
CA ARG A 115 -5.78 -1.99 13.91
C ARG A 115 -7.28 -2.03 14.21
N GLN A 116 -7.93 -3.17 14.00
CA GLN A 116 -9.38 -3.33 14.04
C GLN A 116 -9.95 -3.62 15.43
N VAL A 117 -9.10 -3.66 16.46
CA VAL A 117 -9.45 -3.96 17.84
C VAL A 117 -8.85 -2.93 18.79
N ASN A 118 -9.40 -2.81 20.01
CA ASN A 118 -8.87 -1.94 21.05
C ASN A 118 -7.53 -2.43 21.60
N ASP A 119 -6.83 -1.60 22.39
CA ASP A 119 -5.51 -1.93 22.91
C ASP A 119 -5.50 -3.18 23.79
N ASN A 120 -6.58 -3.44 24.52
CA ASN A 120 -6.75 -4.63 25.39
C ASN A 120 -7.32 -5.86 24.66
N GLU A 121 -7.45 -5.81 23.33
CA GLU A 121 -8.03 -6.87 22.50
C GLU A 121 -7.03 -7.41 21.47
N THR A 122 -5.76 -6.98 21.53
CA THR A 122 -4.72 -7.47 20.64
C THR A 122 -4.23 -8.85 21.06
N TRP A 123 -3.72 -9.64 20.13
CA TRP A 123 -3.17 -10.94 20.47
C TRP A 123 -1.92 -10.80 21.37
N GLU A 124 -1.16 -9.72 21.27
CA GLU A 124 -0.04 -9.42 22.18
C GLU A 124 -0.52 -9.17 23.63
N HIS A 125 -1.66 -8.48 23.77
CA HIS A 125 -2.25 -8.30 25.09
C HIS A 125 -2.68 -9.63 25.72
N PHE A 126 -3.31 -10.51 24.93
CA PHE A 126 -3.66 -11.85 25.42
C PHE A 126 -2.42 -12.69 25.73
N LEU A 127 -1.36 -12.60 24.93
CA LEU A 127 -0.09 -13.26 25.19
C LEU A 127 0.55 -12.72 26.47
N SER A 128 0.46 -11.42 26.73
CA SER A 128 0.94 -10.80 27.96
C SER A 128 0.21 -11.34 29.19
N LYS A 129 -1.11 -11.55 29.11
CA LYS A 129 -1.89 -12.17 30.18
C LYS A 129 -1.47 -13.62 30.47
N LEU A 130 -1.17 -14.38 29.42
CA LEU A 130 -0.77 -15.78 29.56
C LEU A 130 0.64 -15.95 30.18
N LEU A 131 1.53 -15.00 29.91
CA LEU A 131 2.94 -15.09 30.29
C LEU A 131 3.31 -14.17 31.47
N ASP A 132 2.37 -13.37 31.95
CA ASP A 132 2.57 -12.38 33.02
C ASP A 132 3.80 -11.48 32.75
N THR A 133 3.88 -10.95 31.52
CA THR A 133 4.98 -10.09 31.05
C THR A 133 4.48 -9.13 29.98
N ASN A 134 5.16 -8.01 29.79
CA ASN A 134 4.82 -7.14 28.66
C ASN A 134 5.30 -7.72 27.33
N VAL A 135 4.42 -7.70 26.34
CA VAL A 135 4.72 -8.00 24.93
C VAL A 135 4.65 -6.72 24.13
N LEU A 136 5.81 -6.21 23.68
CA LEU A 136 5.89 -4.98 22.90
C LEU A 136 5.40 -5.20 21.46
N ASN A 137 4.41 -4.42 21.05
CA ASN A 137 3.86 -4.46 19.69
C ASN A 137 4.40 -3.29 18.85
N PHE A 138 5.37 -3.59 17.99
CA PHE A 138 5.94 -2.66 17.02
C PHE A 138 5.36 -2.85 15.61
N GLY A 139 4.19 -3.45 15.44
CA GLY A 139 3.50 -3.58 14.17
C GLY A 139 3.16 -2.23 13.53
N VAL A 140 3.20 -2.13 12.21
CA VAL A 140 2.80 -0.94 11.46
C VAL A 140 2.00 -1.33 10.23
N GLY A 141 0.80 -0.81 10.13
CA GLY A 141 -0.05 -1.08 8.97
C GLY A 141 0.66 -0.82 7.65
N ASN A 142 0.47 -1.74 6.71
CA ASN A 142 1.04 -1.68 5.37
C ASN A 142 2.57 -1.81 5.25
N HIS A 143 3.30 -2.10 6.32
CA HIS A 143 4.71 -2.45 6.18
C HIS A 143 4.89 -3.71 5.32
N GLY A 144 5.96 -3.73 4.53
CA GLY A 144 6.55 -4.96 4.03
C GLY A 144 7.46 -5.58 5.10
N ILE A 145 7.84 -6.83 4.90
CA ILE A 145 8.79 -7.48 5.81
C ILE A 145 10.15 -6.76 5.84
N ASP A 146 10.54 -6.11 4.77
CA ASP A 146 11.73 -5.27 4.66
C ASP A 146 11.69 -4.10 5.66
N GLN A 147 10.56 -3.37 5.72
CA GLN A 147 10.37 -2.28 6.68
C GLN A 147 10.31 -2.80 8.12
N SER A 148 9.64 -3.94 8.35
CA SER A 148 9.59 -4.58 9.67
C SER A 148 10.97 -5.01 10.16
N LEU A 149 11.81 -5.56 9.28
CA LEU A 149 13.21 -5.89 9.58
C LEU A 149 14.06 -4.63 9.87
N LEU A 150 13.90 -3.57 9.09
CA LEU A 150 14.61 -2.31 9.33
C LEU A 150 14.18 -1.69 10.66
N ARG A 151 12.90 -1.74 10.99
CA ARG A 151 12.39 -1.31 12.28
C ARG A 151 12.97 -2.13 13.42
N LEU A 152 12.97 -3.45 13.30
CA LEU A 152 13.60 -4.33 14.27
C LEU A 152 15.07 -3.93 14.50
N LYS A 153 15.86 -3.80 13.44
CA LYS A 153 17.28 -3.44 13.55
C LYS A 153 17.49 -2.07 14.24
N ARG A 154 16.60 -1.12 14.02
CA ARG A 154 16.67 0.23 14.59
C ARG A 154 16.23 0.29 16.05
N ASP A 155 15.13 -0.37 16.38
CA ASP A 155 14.45 -0.18 17.67
C ASP A 155 14.91 -1.22 18.72
N PHE A 156 15.29 -2.44 18.31
CA PHE A 156 15.71 -3.51 19.21
C PHE A 156 16.90 -3.15 20.15
N PRO A 157 17.93 -2.41 19.72
CA PRO A 157 19.00 -2.02 20.64
C PRO A 157 18.55 -1.19 21.84
N ARG A 158 17.41 -0.46 21.70
CA ARG A 158 16.83 0.39 22.76
C ARG A 158 15.79 -0.37 23.59
N HIS A 159 15.19 -1.42 23.02
CA HIS A 159 14.09 -2.18 23.62
C HIS A 159 14.38 -3.67 23.51
N LYS A 160 15.52 -4.08 24.09
CA LYS A 160 15.95 -5.49 24.06
C LYS A 160 14.94 -6.38 24.77
N THR A 161 14.67 -7.52 24.18
CA THR A 161 13.80 -8.57 24.71
C THR A 161 14.45 -9.93 24.49
N ASP A 162 14.06 -10.92 25.26
CA ASP A 162 14.61 -12.28 25.15
C ASP A 162 14.14 -12.96 23.86
N THR A 163 12.94 -12.63 23.40
CA THR A 163 12.32 -13.21 22.21
C THR A 163 11.83 -12.13 21.26
N VAL A 164 12.11 -12.31 19.97
CA VAL A 164 11.60 -11.46 18.90
C VAL A 164 10.67 -12.27 18.01
N ILE A 165 9.47 -11.76 17.77
CA ILE A 165 8.50 -12.31 16.83
C ILE A 165 8.45 -11.40 15.61
N LEU A 166 8.90 -11.89 14.45
CA LEU A 166 8.74 -11.22 13.16
C LEU A 166 7.60 -11.90 12.41
N THR A 167 6.47 -11.19 12.28
CA THR A 167 5.30 -11.73 11.60
C THR A 167 5.35 -11.48 10.10
N VAL A 168 4.94 -12.47 9.34
CA VAL A 168 4.91 -12.43 7.86
C VAL A 168 3.57 -12.94 7.38
N VAL A 169 2.88 -12.12 6.60
CA VAL A 169 1.71 -12.56 5.84
C VAL A 169 2.01 -12.47 4.34
N PRO A 170 1.36 -13.26 3.47
CA PRO A 170 1.69 -13.30 2.03
C PRO A 170 1.70 -11.93 1.35
N ASP A 171 0.81 -11.02 1.73
CA ASP A 171 0.74 -9.67 1.18
C ASP A 171 2.01 -8.84 1.44
N THR A 172 2.72 -9.09 2.54
CA THR A 172 3.96 -8.36 2.85
C THR A 172 5.07 -8.66 1.85
N ILE A 173 5.03 -9.85 1.22
CA ILE A 173 6.00 -10.26 0.19
C ILE A 173 5.90 -9.36 -1.04
N SER A 174 4.71 -9.03 -1.48
CA SER A 174 4.52 -8.12 -2.62
C SER A 174 5.05 -6.71 -2.33
N ARG A 175 4.96 -6.26 -1.08
CA ARG A 175 5.38 -4.91 -0.66
C ARG A 175 6.90 -4.72 -0.68
N ILE A 176 7.72 -5.80 -0.55
CA ILE A 176 9.19 -5.68 -0.55
C ILE A 176 9.78 -5.19 -1.88
N VAL A 177 9.05 -5.31 -2.96
CA VAL A 177 9.52 -4.92 -4.30
C VAL A 177 9.03 -3.53 -4.75
N SER A 178 8.29 -2.82 -3.89
CA SER A 178 7.82 -1.45 -4.15
C SER A 178 8.72 -0.41 -3.46
N VAL A 179 8.92 0.72 -4.13
CA VAL A 179 9.54 1.94 -3.59
C VAL A 179 8.49 3.03 -3.39
N TRP A 180 7.53 3.12 -4.29
CA TRP A 180 6.39 4.03 -4.18
C TRP A 180 5.08 3.26 -4.23
N LYS A 181 4.37 3.24 -3.13
CA LYS A 181 3.11 2.50 -2.99
C LYS A 181 2.05 2.86 -4.04
N HIS A 182 2.09 4.07 -4.57
CA HIS A 182 1.21 4.53 -5.63
C HIS A 182 1.24 3.61 -6.88
N TYR A 183 2.39 3.02 -7.20
CA TYR A 183 2.52 2.10 -8.34
C TYR A 183 1.94 0.71 -8.05
N TYR A 184 1.90 0.34 -6.79
CA TYR A 184 1.30 -0.92 -6.32
C TYR A 184 -0.19 -0.75 -5.98
N GLU A 185 -0.52 0.26 -5.17
CA GLU A 185 -1.87 0.64 -4.77
C GLU A 185 -2.15 2.07 -5.24
N TYR A 186 -2.80 2.20 -6.39
CA TYR A 186 -3.07 3.51 -6.98
C TYR A 186 -3.80 4.45 -6.01
N GLY A 187 -3.29 5.68 -5.92
CA GLY A 187 -3.81 6.71 -5.00
C GLY A 187 -3.10 6.77 -3.65
N ASN A 188 -2.22 5.81 -3.32
CA ASN A 188 -1.41 5.88 -2.11
C ASN A 188 -0.16 6.75 -2.34
N THR A 189 -0.36 8.07 -2.39
CA THR A 189 0.59 9.04 -2.92
C THR A 189 1.74 9.40 -1.97
N PHE A 190 1.59 9.20 -0.66
CA PHE A 190 2.63 9.50 0.33
C PHE A 190 3.51 8.30 0.69
N GLY A 191 3.20 7.13 0.18
CA GLY A 191 3.83 5.87 0.58
C GLY A 191 5.15 5.60 -0.12
N PHE A 192 6.15 6.47 0.02
CA PHE A 192 7.53 6.20 -0.39
C PHE A 192 8.25 5.41 0.70
N LYS A 193 9.08 4.44 0.32
CA LYS A 193 9.74 3.53 1.27
C LYS A 193 11.07 3.00 0.76
N PRO A 194 11.95 2.54 1.65
CA PRO A 194 13.13 1.78 1.28
C PRO A 194 12.75 0.41 0.73
N ARG A 195 13.67 -0.24 0.00
CA ARG A 195 13.56 -1.65 -0.36
C ARG A 195 14.92 -2.32 -0.43
N PHE A 196 14.95 -3.64 -0.23
CA PHE A 196 16.14 -4.43 -0.54
C PHE A 196 16.09 -4.92 -1.99
N VAL A 197 17.26 -4.94 -2.61
CA VAL A 197 17.51 -5.53 -3.92
C VAL A 197 18.64 -6.54 -3.83
N LEU A 198 18.54 -7.61 -4.61
CA LEU A 198 19.64 -8.56 -4.76
C LEU A 198 20.53 -8.10 -5.92
N LYS A 199 21.80 -7.80 -5.62
CA LYS A 199 22.81 -7.44 -6.62
C LYS A 199 24.06 -8.25 -6.36
N ASN A 200 24.49 -9.04 -7.35
CA ASN A 200 25.62 -9.95 -7.23
C ASN A 200 25.51 -10.91 -6.02
N ASN A 201 24.35 -11.49 -5.79
CA ASN A 201 24.00 -12.32 -4.65
C ASN A 201 24.11 -11.66 -3.26
N GLU A 202 24.24 -10.34 -3.20
CA GLU A 202 24.24 -9.56 -1.96
C GLU A 202 22.97 -8.74 -1.85
N LEU A 203 22.37 -8.72 -0.65
CA LEU A 203 21.26 -7.84 -0.32
C LEU A 203 21.78 -6.42 -0.10
N ARG A 204 21.32 -5.51 -0.96
CA ARG A 204 21.61 -4.07 -0.85
C ARG A 204 20.34 -3.29 -0.53
N LEU A 205 20.45 -2.37 0.40
CA LEU A 205 19.37 -1.45 0.75
C LEU A 205 19.37 -0.26 -0.20
N ILE A 206 18.26 -0.09 -0.93
CA ILE A 206 17.87 1.17 -1.55
C ILE A 206 17.15 1.96 -0.46
N LYS A 207 17.71 3.10 -0.07
CA LYS A 207 17.13 3.97 0.95
C LYS A 207 15.80 4.56 0.47
N ASN A 208 15.01 5.08 1.42
CA ASN A 208 13.82 5.83 1.06
C ASN A 208 14.22 7.07 0.23
N PRO A 209 13.76 7.22 -1.02
CA PRO A 209 14.12 8.37 -1.85
C PRO A 209 13.54 9.69 -1.30
N ILE A 210 12.43 9.59 -0.54
CA ILE A 210 11.78 10.73 0.13
C ILE A 210 12.02 10.60 1.63
N ASP A 211 13.24 10.85 2.05
CA ASP A 211 13.73 10.73 3.43
C ASP A 211 13.67 12.05 4.22
N ASP A 212 13.14 13.11 3.62
CA ASP A 212 12.95 14.42 4.20
C ASP A 212 11.60 15.02 3.79
N GLU A 213 10.99 15.83 4.67
CA GLU A 213 9.70 16.44 4.43
C GLU A 213 9.68 17.36 3.21
N SER A 214 10.78 18.10 2.96
CA SER A 214 10.90 19.00 1.82
C SER A 214 10.90 18.26 0.48
N LYS A 215 11.33 17.01 0.47
CA LYS A 215 11.38 16.19 -0.74
C LYS A 215 9.99 15.79 -1.25
N PHE A 216 8.96 15.78 -0.41
CA PHE A 216 7.58 15.56 -0.89
C PHE A 216 7.15 16.63 -1.89
N TYR A 217 7.53 17.88 -1.67
CA TYR A 217 7.19 18.98 -2.58
C TYR A 217 7.96 18.91 -3.91
N ARG A 218 9.05 18.17 -3.93
CA ARG A 218 9.94 17.97 -5.08
C ARG A 218 10.06 16.49 -5.46
N TYR A 219 9.10 15.64 -5.09
CA TYR A 219 9.19 14.20 -5.35
C TYR A 219 9.43 13.86 -6.82
N ARG A 220 9.05 14.77 -7.72
CA ARG A 220 9.26 14.63 -9.17
C ARG A 220 10.72 14.57 -9.55
N ASP A 221 11.60 15.18 -8.80
CA ASP A 221 13.05 15.19 -9.03
C ASP A 221 13.67 13.80 -8.78
N PHE A 222 12.97 12.96 -8.01
CA PHE A 222 13.41 11.61 -7.63
C PHE A 222 12.73 10.48 -8.44
N LEU A 223 11.91 10.84 -9.45
CA LEU A 223 11.11 9.85 -10.18
C LEU A 223 11.95 8.82 -10.92
N ASP A 224 13.09 9.19 -11.48
CA ASP A 224 13.94 8.24 -12.19
C ASP A 224 14.54 7.21 -11.23
N GLU A 225 14.98 7.63 -10.04
CA GLU A 225 15.42 6.73 -8.99
C GLU A 225 14.28 5.81 -8.53
N ILE A 226 13.11 6.36 -8.27
CA ILE A 226 11.91 5.63 -7.85
C ILE A 226 11.52 4.59 -8.90
N ARG A 227 11.38 5.00 -10.17
CA ARG A 227 10.96 4.15 -11.29
C ARG A 227 11.94 3.02 -11.58
N ASN A 228 13.24 3.30 -11.51
CA ASN A 228 14.29 2.31 -11.77
C ASN A 228 14.34 1.25 -10.66
N ASN A 229 13.93 1.60 -9.46
CA ASN A 229 13.94 0.72 -8.30
C ASN A 229 12.58 0.14 -7.93
N ASP A 230 11.48 0.54 -8.58
CA ASP A 230 10.14 0.02 -8.29
C ASP A 230 9.73 -1.07 -9.30
N PHE A 231 9.47 -2.28 -8.80
CA PHE A 231 9.04 -3.39 -9.64
C PHE A 231 7.69 -3.12 -10.31
N PHE A 232 6.74 -2.53 -9.56
CA PHE A 232 5.39 -2.35 -10.05
C PHE A 232 5.28 -1.24 -11.09
N TYR A 233 6.18 -0.28 -11.10
CA TYR A 233 6.18 0.75 -12.14
C TYR A 233 6.18 0.14 -13.55
N GLY A 234 7.19 -0.67 -13.86
CA GLY A 234 7.33 -1.26 -15.20
C GLY A 234 6.42 -2.47 -15.45
N LYS A 235 6.13 -3.27 -14.42
CA LYS A 235 5.39 -4.53 -14.58
C LYS A 235 3.88 -4.39 -14.48
N LYS A 236 3.39 -3.38 -13.75
CA LYS A 236 1.96 -3.13 -13.51
C LYS A 236 1.54 -1.74 -13.97
N PHE A 237 1.94 -0.70 -13.24
CA PHE A 237 1.42 0.66 -13.38
C PHE A 237 1.51 1.21 -14.80
N ARG A 238 2.70 1.17 -15.40
CA ARG A 238 2.91 1.65 -16.77
C ARG A 238 2.06 0.92 -17.81
N LYS A 239 1.74 -0.37 -17.57
CA LYS A 239 0.90 -1.16 -18.48
C LYS A 239 -0.59 -0.85 -18.33
N GLU A 240 -1.01 -0.53 -17.12
CA GLU A 240 -2.41 -0.23 -16.80
C GLU A 240 -2.80 1.21 -17.13
N LYS A 241 -1.80 2.11 -17.26
CA LYS A 241 -2.02 3.51 -17.60
C LYS A 241 -2.63 3.64 -19.00
N ILE A 242 -3.67 4.45 -19.11
CA ILE A 242 -4.27 4.77 -20.40
C ILE A 242 -3.32 5.64 -21.22
N SER A 243 -3.06 5.21 -22.43
CA SER A 243 -2.27 5.96 -23.40
C SER A 243 -2.85 5.77 -24.79
N PHE A 244 -2.66 6.76 -25.66
CA PHE A 244 -2.93 6.61 -27.08
C PHE A 244 -1.91 5.65 -27.73
N PRO A 245 -2.33 4.73 -28.60
CA PRO A 245 -3.69 4.43 -29.06
C PRO A 245 -4.55 3.72 -27.97
N TYR A 246 -5.75 4.25 -27.74
CA TYR A 246 -6.67 3.75 -26.69
C TYR A 246 -7.13 2.32 -26.93
N SER A 247 -7.41 1.97 -28.20
CA SER A 247 -7.75 0.60 -28.61
C SER A 247 -6.68 -0.39 -28.18
N VAL A 248 -5.41 -0.07 -28.39
CA VAL A 248 -4.26 -0.91 -28.01
C VAL A 248 -4.17 -1.06 -26.48
N THR A 249 -4.38 0.03 -25.74
CA THR A 249 -4.37 -0.01 -24.26
C THR A 249 -5.46 -0.94 -23.72
N VAL A 250 -6.68 -0.82 -24.25
CA VAL A 250 -7.82 -1.66 -23.82
C VAL A 250 -7.58 -3.12 -24.16
N LEU A 251 -7.10 -3.42 -25.38
CA LEU A 251 -6.83 -4.79 -25.82
C LEU A 251 -5.70 -5.46 -25.02
N LYS A 252 -4.61 -4.75 -24.74
CA LYS A 252 -3.51 -5.27 -23.91
C LYS A 252 -3.96 -5.61 -22.48
N ASN A 253 -4.92 -4.89 -21.96
CA ASN A 253 -5.46 -5.09 -20.61
C ASN A 253 -6.78 -5.90 -20.60
N ALA A 254 -7.25 -6.41 -21.74
CA ALA A 254 -8.55 -7.05 -21.85
C ALA A 254 -8.71 -8.24 -20.88
N ARG A 255 -7.72 -9.15 -20.81
CA ARG A 255 -7.76 -10.31 -19.91
C ARG A 255 -7.90 -9.89 -18.45
N ARG A 256 -7.10 -8.91 -18.00
CA ARG A 256 -7.14 -8.36 -16.65
C ARG A 256 -8.51 -7.72 -16.39
N ASN A 257 -8.95 -6.84 -17.27
CA ASN A 257 -10.19 -6.10 -17.09
C ASN A 257 -11.41 -7.02 -17.05
N LEU A 258 -11.47 -8.02 -17.92
CA LEU A 258 -12.53 -9.04 -17.90
C LEU A 258 -12.52 -9.88 -16.62
N SER A 259 -11.34 -10.25 -16.13
CA SER A 259 -11.20 -10.95 -14.86
C SER A 259 -11.74 -10.12 -13.69
N ILE A 260 -11.37 -8.84 -13.63
CA ILE A 260 -11.83 -7.93 -12.56
C ILE A 260 -13.36 -7.74 -12.64
N ILE A 261 -13.91 -7.51 -13.85
CA ILE A 261 -15.37 -7.38 -14.06
C ILE A 261 -16.10 -8.63 -13.58
N TYR A 262 -15.59 -9.82 -13.93
CA TYR A 262 -16.15 -11.09 -13.49
C TYR A 262 -16.18 -11.21 -11.97
N TRP A 263 -15.07 -10.90 -11.30
CA TRP A 263 -14.99 -10.96 -9.84
C TRP A 263 -15.90 -9.96 -9.15
N VAL A 264 -15.97 -8.72 -9.65
CA VAL A 264 -16.89 -7.69 -9.11
C VAL A 264 -18.35 -8.14 -9.27
N TYR A 265 -18.71 -8.69 -10.43
CA TYR A 265 -20.05 -9.24 -10.65
C TYR A 265 -20.35 -10.38 -9.68
N LYS A 266 -19.43 -11.33 -9.54
CA LYS A 266 -19.56 -12.49 -8.62
C LYS A 266 -19.73 -12.03 -7.17
N ILE A 267 -18.87 -11.12 -6.70
CA ILE A 267 -18.95 -10.58 -5.34
C ILE A 267 -20.30 -9.88 -5.11
N ASN A 268 -20.74 -9.04 -6.04
CA ASN A 268 -22.02 -8.35 -5.92
C ASN A 268 -23.21 -9.33 -5.87
N ASN A 269 -23.19 -10.40 -6.63
CA ASN A 269 -24.22 -11.42 -6.58
C ASN A 269 -24.23 -12.19 -5.25
N LEU A 270 -23.05 -12.54 -4.72
CA LEU A 270 -22.94 -13.20 -3.41
C LEU A 270 -23.44 -12.30 -2.29
N LYS A 271 -23.11 -10.99 -2.33
CA LYS A 271 -23.64 -9.99 -1.38
C LYS A 271 -25.18 -9.92 -1.42
N LYS A 272 -25.78 -9.93 -2.62
CA LYS A 272 -27.25 -9.94 -2.75
C LYS A 272 -27.88 -11.20 -2.17
N GLN A 273 -27.15 -12.31 -2.14
CA GLN A 273 -27.60 -13.57 -1.56
C GLN A 273 -27.25 -13.73 -0.06
N ASN A 274 -26.73 -12.67 0.59
CA ASN A 274 -26.25 -12.69 1.97
C ASN A 274 -25.22 -13.80 2.28
N LYS A 275 -24.46 -14.20 1.26
CA LYS A 275 -23.38 -15.20 1.43
C LYS A 275 -22.11 -14.54 1.91
N ASP A 276 -21.33 -15.28 2.71
CA ASP A 276 -20.03 -14.85 3.16
C ASP A 276 -19.07 -14.69 1.97
N ILE A 277 -18.47 -13.51 1.87
CA ILE A 277 -17.53 -13.13 0.83
C ILE A 277 -16.11 -12.92 1.37
N SER A 278 -15.89 -13.18 2.66
CA SER A 278 -14.61 -12.89 3.33
C SER A 278 -13.43 -13.55 2.62
N ALA A 279 -13.57 -14.82 2.25
CA ALA A 279 -12.53 -15.56 1.52
C ALA A 279 -12.29 -15.06 0.08
N ILE A 280 -13.27 -14.39 -0.53
CA ILE A 280 -13.20 -13.93 -1.93
C ILE A 280 -12.68 -12.49 -2.01
N SER A 281 -12.96 -11.66 -0.99
CA SER A 281 -12.57 -10.25 -0.98
C SER A 281 -11.06 -10.03 -0.87
N TRP A 282 -10.28 -11.05 -0.48
CA TRP A 282 -8.83 -11.01 -0.36
C TRP A 282 -8.07 -11.38 -1.64
N ASN A 283 -8.75 -11.97 -2.63
CA ASN A 283 -8.19 -12.34 -3.95
C ASN A 283 -9.09 -11.78 -5.07
N PRO A 284 -8.98 -10.48 -5.39
CA PRO A 284 -9.65 -9.92 -6.56
C PRO A 284 -8.99 -10.36 -7.87
#